data_f4b7850174fe52d1f50ec8dd319535e7
#
_entry.id   f4b7850174fe52d1f50ec8dd319535e7
#
_cell.length_a   1.000
_cell.length_b   1.000
_cell.length_c   1.000
_cell.angle_alpha   90.00
_cell.angle_beta   90.00
_cell.angle_gamma   90.00
#
_symmetry.space_group_name_H-M   'P 1'
#
loop_
_entity.id
_entity.type
_entity.pdbx_description
1 polymer ?
#
loop_
_entity_poly.entity_id
_entity_poly.type
_entity_poly.pdbx_seq_one_letter_code
_entity_poly.pdbx_strand_id
1 'polypeptide(L)'
;MWSAPGSESRKRLGSLGIPDTVSAKVSVMAREISAGGVVLRQISGVWHVALIEPQKECSNLVLKSAKTPRKRSRAVLALPKGLVDPGEKPQTAAVREVREETGVVAEPVSKLSDNKYVYVRTWGDGKRVFKIVSFYLMRYVSGEIDGLTADMRIEVRRALWVPLADAARQLAYSNERKVLRQAQEYLETPGLS
;
A
#
# COMPACT_ATOMS: atom_id res chain seq x y z
N MET A 1 -12.67 -73.29 -58.30
CA MET A 1 -12.59 -72.36 -59.41
C MET A 1 -13.23 -71.07 -58.98
N TRP A 2 -12.54 -70.10 -58.74
CA TRP A 2 -12.01 -68.96 -59.44
C TRP A 2 -11.24 -68.02 -58.52
N SER A 3 -10.22 -67.44 -59.08
CA SER A 3 -9.14 -66.67 -58.52
C SER A 3 -9.52 -65.21 -58.07
N ALA A 4 -8.76 -64.76 -57.14
CA ALA A 4 -8.63 -63.33 -56.83
C ALA A 4 -8.03 -62.52 -58.00
N PRO A 5 -8.24 -61.20 -58.04
CA PRO A 5 -7.09 -60.32 -57.79
C PRO A 5 -7.41 -58.97 -57.13
N GLY A 6 -6.35 -58.38 -56.68
CA GLY A 6 -6.20 -56.92 -56.71
C GLY A 6 -6.00 -56.22 -55.37
N SER A 7 -4.74 -56.08 -54.97
CA SER A 7 -4.26 -55.17 -53.94
C SER A 7 -4.33 -53.72 -54.43
N GLU A 8 -5.06 -52.86 -53.75
CA GLU A 8 -4.87 -51.41 -53.89
C GLU A 8 -4.39 -50.78 -52.55
N SER A 9 -3.23 -50.23 -52.67
CA SER A 9 -2.55 -49.46 -51.64
C SER A 9 -3.33 -48.20 -51.30
N ARG A 10 -3.93 -48.14 -50.10
CA ARG A 10 -4.43 -46.86 -49.55
C ARG A 10 -3.26 -46.12 -48.93
N LYS A 11 -2.84 -45.02 -49.55
CA LYS A 11 -1.94 -44.01 -49.01
C LYS A 11 -2.57 -43.43 -47.74
N ARG A 12 -1.85 -43.55 -46.60
CA ARG A 12 -2.19 -42.83 -45.39
C ARG A 12 -1.94 -41.33 -45.62
N LEU A 13 -2.99 -40.58 -45.57
CA LEU A 13 -2.87 -39.11 -45.41
C LEU A 13 -2.28 -38.83 -44.01
N GLY A 14 -1.15 -38.15 -44.03
CA GLY A 14 -0.49 -37.70 -42.80
C GLY A 14 -1.43 -36.73 -42.06
N SER A 15 -1.65 -37.00 -40.78
CA SER A 15 -2.30 -36.06 -39.88
C SER A 15 -1.41 -34.82 -39.76
N LEU A 16 -1.86 -33.72 -40.30
CA LEU A 16 -1.32 -32.38 -39.95
C LEU A 16 -1.57 -32.16 -38.47
N GLY A 17 -0.51 -32.28 -37.69
CA GLY A 17 -0.53 -31.87 -36.28
C GLY A 17 -0.88 -30.40 -36.17
N ILE A 18 -2.02 -30.14 -35.54
CA ILE A 18 -2.38 -28.77 -35.11
C ILE A 18 -1.33 -28.42 -34.03
N PRO A 19 -0.59 -27.31 -34.19
CA PRO A 19 0.32 -26.91 -33.12
C PRO A 19 -0.49 -26.61 -31.85
N ASP A 20 -0.07 -27.22 -30.75
CA ASP A 20 -0.61 -26.94 -29.41
C ASP A 20 -0.69 -25.44 -29.19
N THR A 21 -1.90 -24.98 -28.98
CA THR A 21 -2.19 -23.59 -28.66
C THR A 21 -1.39 -23.25 -27.42
N VAL A 22 -0.36 -22.43 -27.57
CA VAL A 22 0.41 -21.86 -26.47
C VAL A 22 -0.58 -21.08 -25.62
N SER A 23 -1.06 -21.71 -24.55
CA SER A 23 -1.87 -21.06 -23.53
C SER A 23 -1.00 -20.00 -22.90
N ALA A 24 -1.09 -18.77 -23.40
CA ALA A 24 -0.50 -17.62 -22.76
C ALA A 24 -1.13 -17.52 -21.37
N LYS A 25 -0.40 -17.93 -20.33
CA LYS A 25 -0.76 -17.68 -18.93
C LYS A 25 -0.87 -16.15 -18.77
N VAL A 26 -2.09 -15.64 -18.87
CA VAL A 26 -2.38 -14.27 -18.47
C VAL A 26 -2.05 -14.20 -17.00
N SER A 27 -0.88 -13.66 -16.69
CA SER A 27 -0.47 -13.39 -15.31
C SER A 27 -1.36 -12.28 -14.77
N VAL A 28 -2.44 -12.67 -14.10
CA VAL A 28 -3.32 -11.71 -13.42
C VAL A 28 -2.51 -11.08 -12.30
N MET A 29 -2.23 -9.78 -12.44
CA MET A 29 -1.54 -9.01 -11.41
C MET A 29 -2.44 -8.94 -10.18
N ALA A 30 -1.94 -9.39 -9.03
CA ALA A 30 -2.66 -9.26 -7.78
C ALA A 30 -2.91 -7.78 -7.46
N ARG A 31 -4.09 -7.46 -6.89
CA ARG A 31 -4.45 -6.11 -6.48
C ARG A 31 -4.54 -6.05 -4.97
N GLU A 32 -3.93 -5.05 -4.37
CA GLU A 32 -4.08 -4.72 -2.96
C GLU A 32 -4.67 -3.32 -2.81
N ILE A 33 -5.68 -3.19 -1.96
CA ILE A 33 -6.30 -1.92 -1.60
C ILE A 33 -5.98 -1.65 -0.14
N SER A 34 -5.44 -0.47 0.12
CA SER A 34 -5.12 0.04 1.45
C SER A 34 -5.74 1.41 1.64
N ALA A 35 -5.90 1.82 2.89
CA ALA A 35 -6.32 3.15 3.23
C ALA A 35 -5.54 3.65 4.45
N GLY A 36 -5.42 4.97 4.59
CA GLY A 36 -4.72 5.60 5.69
C GLY A 36 -5.09 7.05 5.90
N GLY A 37 -4.50 7.68 6.92
CA GLY A 37 -4.86 9.01 7.33
C GLY A 37 -3.69 9.97 7.51
N VAL A 38 -3.94 11.25 7.20
CA VAL A 38 -3.15 12.39 7.66
C VAL A 38 -3.91 13.01 8.83
N VAL A 39 -3.57 12.60 10.04
CA VAL A 39 -4.23 13.10 11.26
C VAL A 39 -3.55 14.38 11.71
N LEU A 40 -4.31 15.47 11.76
CA LEU A 40 -3.81 16.77 12.20
C LEU A 40 -4.34 17.13 13.59
N ARG A 41 -3.47 17.74 14.41
CA ARG A 41 -3.77 18.27 15.74
C ARG A 41 -2.97 19.53 16.00
N GLN A 42 -3.59 20.53 16.63
CA GLN A 42 -2.84 21.66 17.21
C GLN A 42 -2.34 21.32 18.61
N ILE A 43 -1.05 21.53 18.84
CA ILE A 43 -0.41 21.39 20.14
C ILE A 43 0.30 22.72 20.41
N SER A 44 -0.12 23.45 21.45
CA SER A 44 0.42 24.76 21.79
C SER A 44 0.44 25.74 20.59
N GLY A 45 -0.63 25.75 19.78
CA GLY A 45 -0.75 26.62 18.60
C GLY A 45 0.00 26.17 17.35
N VAL A 46 0.75 25.07 17.41
CA VAL A 46 1.51 24.51 16.28
C VAL A 46 0.79 23.28 15.73
N TRP A 47 0.61 23.23 14.41
CA TRP A 47 0.07 22.05 13.76
C TRP A 47 1.06 20.89 13.78
N HIS A 48 0.57 19.71 14.16
CA HIS A 48 1.29 18.44 14.16
C HIS A 48 0.54 17.40 13.35
N VAL A 49 1.28 16.45 12.81
CA VAL A 49 0.75 15.28 12.13
C VAL A 49 1.18 14.01 12.85
N ALA A 50 0.29 13.02 12.95
CA ALA A 50 0.62 11.70 13.47
C ALA A 50 1.41 10.91 12.41
N LEU A 51 2.60 10.44 12.76
CA LEU A 51 3.44 9.57 11.95
C LEU A 51 3.77 8.30 12.73
N ILE A 52 4.08 7.24 12.00
CA ILE A 52 4.52 5.96 12.56
C ILE A 52 5.96 5.64 12.14
N GLU A 53 6.66 4.92 12.98
CA GLU A 53 7.88 4.19 12.65
C GLU A 53 7.50 2.71 12.50
N PRO A 54 7.38 2.17 11.27
CA PRO A 54 7.06 0.75 11.05
C PRO A 54 8.14 -0.16 11.63
N GLN A 55 7.80 -1.39 12.01
CA GLN A 55 8.77 -2.41 12.37
C GLN A 55 9.72 -2.67 11.20
N LYS A 56 10.99 -2.97 11.50
CA LYS A 56 12.05 -3.13 10.48
C LYS A 56 11.75 -4.22 9.45
N GLU A 57 11.04 -5.24 9.81
CA GLU A 57 10.66 -6.32 8.90
C GLU A 57 9.67 -5.87 7.84
N CYS A 58 8.72 -5.00 8.19
CA CYS A 58 7.77 -4.41 7.26
C CYS A 58 8.41 -3.35 6.35
N SER A 59 9.45 -2.65 6.81
CA SER A 59 10.11 -1.58 6.05
C SER A 59 11.12 -2.07 4.99
N ASN A 60 11.66 -3.29 5.14
CA ASN A 60 12.62 -3.86 4.19
C ASN A 60 12.03 -4.18 2.81
N LEU A 61 10.71 -4.15 2.68
CA LEU A 61 9.99 -4.51 1.47
C LEU A 61 10.04 -3.44 0.37
N VAL A 62 10.29 -2.19 0.74
CA VAL A 62 10.22 -1.04 -0.20
C VAL A 62 11.62 -0.50 -0.55
N LEU A 63 12.67 -0.82 0.21
CA LEU A 63 13.96 -0.15 0.11
C LEU A 63 15.04 -0.86 -0.75
N LYS A 64 14.73 -2.00 -1.40
CA LYS A 64 15.73 -2.71 -2.24
C LYS A 64 16.11 -2.01 -3.55
N SER A 65 15.59 -0.83 -3.84
CA SER A 65 15.96 -0.07 -5.04
C SER A 65 17.13 0.92 -4.84
N ALA A 66 17.65 1.10 -3.64
CA ALA A 66 18.74 2.03 -3.36
C ALA A 66 20.08 1.30 -3.12
N LYS A 67 20.96 1.34 -4.13
CA LYS A 67 22.31 0.71 -4.14
C LYS A 67 23.37 1.47 -3.33
N THR A 68 23.03 2.18 -2.26
CA THR A 68 24.05 2.91 -1.47
C THR A 68 23.98 2.52 0.01
N PRO A 69 25.12 2.17 0.66
CA PRO A 69 25.18 1.90 2.08
C PRO A 69 24.89 3.18 2.86
N ARG A 70 23.75 3.22 3.56
CA ARG A 70 23.34 4.39 4.35
C ARG A 70 24.12 4.42 5.68
N LYS A 71 24.91 5.49 5.89
CA LYS A 71 25.32 5.96 7.22
C LYS A 71 24.10 6.01 8.14
N ARG A 72 24.23 5.46 9.38
CA ARG A 72 23.24 5.43 10.49
C ARG A 72 21.79 5.61 10.05
N SER A 73 21.00 4.54 10.06
CA SER A 73 19.61 4.57 9.60
C SER A 73 18.81 5.58 10.42
N ARG A 74 18.49 6.71 9.81
CA ARG A 74 17.42 7.57 10.29
C ARG A 74 16.16 6.71 10.40
N ALA A 75 15.37 6.93 11.46
CA ALA A 75 14.07 6.30 11.58
C ALA A 75 13.27 6.53 10.28
N VAL A 76 12.71 5.46 9.74
CA VAL A 76 11.86 5.54 8.55
C VAL A 76 10.46 5.87 9.06
N LEU A 77 10.02 7.12 8.87
CA LEU A 77 8.66 7.52 9.24
C LEU A 77 7.73 7.43 8.03
N ALA A 78 6.48 7.06 8.30
CA ALA A 78 5.41 6.91 7.33
C ALA A 78 4.08 7.44 7.87
N LEU A 79 3.14 7.70 6.98
CA LEU A 79 1.75 7.92 7.34
C LEU A 79 1.09 6.60 7.76
N PRO A 80 0.24 6.58 8.81
CA PRO A 80 -0.51 5.38 9.21
C PRO A 80 -1.43 4.91 8.10
N LYS A 81 -1.41 3.59 7.81
CA LYS A 81 -2.20 2.97 6.73
C LYS A 81 -2.10 1.45 6.76
N GLY A 82 -3.16 0.78 6.41
CA GLY A 82 -3.16 -0.67 6.26
C GLY A 82 -4.15 -1.17 5.23
N LEU A 83 -4.41 -2.46 5.21
CA LEU A 83 -5.27 -3.11 4.23
C LEU A 83 -6.74 -2.79 4.48
N VAL A 84 -7.49 -2.64 3.40
CA VAL A 84 -8.94 -2.57 3.44
C VAL A 84 -9.50 -4.00 3.48
N ASP A 85 -10.27 -4.32 4.48
CA ASP A 85 -10.86 -5.65 4.64
C ASP A 85 -11.96 -5.91 3.60
N PRO A 86 -12.24 -7.19 3.28
CA PRO A 86 -13.32 -7.53 2.37
C PRO A 86 -14.68 -6.94 2.81
N GLY A 87 -15.26 -6.10 1.95
CA GLY A 87 -16.54 -5.42 2.23
C GLY A 87 -16.42 -4.11 3.03
N GLU A 88 -15.23 -3.78 3.53
CA GLU A 88 -14.98 -2.52 4.23
C GLU A 88 -14.85 -1.35 3.24
N LYS A 89 -15.35 -0.18 3.62
CA LYS A 89 -15.12 1.06 2.84
C LYS A 89 -13.72 1.61 3.13
N PRO A 90 -12.98 2.11 2.12
CA PRO A 90 -11.63 2.66 2.35
C PRO A 90 -11.54 3.76 3.42
N GLN A 91 -12.58 4.59 3.57
CA GLN A 91 -12.62 5.60 4.63
C GLN A 91 -12.72 4.97 6.02
N THR A 92 -13.52 3.91 6.18
CA THR A 92 -13.66 3.18 7.44
C THR A 92 -12.33 2.49 7.79
N ALA A 93 -11.72 1.81 6.83
CA ALA A 93 -10.40 1.21 6.99
C ALA A 93 -9.35 2.24 7.43
N ALA A 94 -9.34 3.44 6.80
CA ALA A 94 -8.41 4.49 7.18
C ALA A 94 -8.56 4.95 8.64
N VAL A 95 -9.80 5.05 9.15
CA VAL A 95 -10.07 5.39 10.56
C VAL A 95 -9.59 4.28 11.50
N ARG A 96 -9.87 3.02 11.15
CA ARG A 96 -9.42 1.85 11.91
C ARG A 96 -7.91 1.76 11.96
N GLU A 97 -7.24 1.85 10.82
CA GLU A 97 -5.78 1.77 10.71
C GLU A 97 -5.06 2.90 11.45
N VAL A 98 -5.60 4.13 11.37
CA VAL A 98 -5.09 5.25 12.17
C VAL A 98 -5.12 4.91 13.66
N ARG A 99 -6.23 4.36 14.16
CA ARG A 99 -6.35 3.98 15.56
C ARG A 99 -5.39 2.83 15.92
N GLU A 100 -5.31 1.81 15.09
CA GLU A 100 -4.47 0.62 15.32
C GLU A 100 -2.97 0.95 15.28
N GLU A 101 -2.55 1.83 14.36
CA GLU A 101 -1.14 2.16 14.18
C GLU A 101 -0.66 3.35 15.04
N THR A 102 -1.56 4.18 15.55
CA THR A 102 -1.18 5.39 16.30
C THR A 102 -1.71 5.47 17.73
N GLY A 103 -2.77 4.74 18.06
CA GLY A 103 -3.49 4.82 19.32
C GLY A 103 -4.47 6.00 19.41
N VAL A 104 -4.55 6.86 18.37
CA VAL A 104 -5.46 8.02 18.38
C VAL A 104 -6.77 7.73 17.66
N VAL A 105 -7.84 8.36 18.14
CA VAL A 105 -9.14 8.41 17.48
C VAL A 105 -9.21 9.67 16.65
N ALA A 106 -9.57 9.54 15.38
CA ALA A 106 -9.65 10.64 14.44
C ALA A 106 -10.91 10.55 13.58
N GLU A 107 -11.43 11.70 13.16
CA GLU A 107 -12.57 11.82 12.25
C GLU A 107 -12.11 12.22 10.85
N PRO A 108 -12.63 11.55 9.80
CA PRO A 108 -12.30 11.91 8.43
C PRO A 108 -12.97 13.24 8.06
N VAL A 109 -12.18 14.15 7.47
CA VAL A 109 -12.62 15.47 7.01
C VAL A 109 -12.82 15.45 5.49
N SER A 110 -11.82 14.95 4.74
CA SER A 110 -11.85 14.92 3.29
C SER A 110 -10.96 13.83 2.75
N LYS A 111 -11.28 13.30 1.55
CA LYS A 111 -10.36 12.47 0.81
C LYS A 111 -9.29 13.34 0.15
N LEU A 112 -8.01 12.99 0.34
CA LEU A 112 -6.89 13.69 -0.28
C LEU A 112 -6.55 13.11 -1.65
N SER A 113 -6.04 11.90 -1.69
CA SER A 113 -5.62 11.26 -2.95
C SER A 113 -5.51 9.74 -2.86
N ASP A 114 -5.38 9.12 -4.04
CA ASP A 114 -5.04 7.71 -4.20
C ASP A 114 -3.60 7.58 -4.71
N ASN A 115 -2.72 7.00 -3.90
CA ASN A 115 -1.38 6.62 -4.32
C ASN A 115 -1.42 5.25 -5.00
N LYS A 116 -1.01 5.18 -6.26
CA LYS A 116 -1.01 3.96 -7.07
C LYS A 116 0.41 3.57 -7.46
N TYR A 117 0.81 2.33 -7.18
CA TYR A 117 2.12 1.82 -7.56
C TYR A 117 2.13 0.30 -7.70
N VAL A 118 3.15 -0.20 -8.38
CA VAL A 118 3.40 -1.64 -8.52
C VAL A 118 4.63 -2.00 -7.71
N TYR A 119 4.56 -3.09 -6.97
CA TYR A 119 5.71 -3.67 -6.29
C TYR A 119 5.79 -5.18 -6.53
N VAL A 120 6.95 -5.77 -6.26
CA VAL A 120 7.15 -7.21 -6.31
C VAL A 120 7.10 -7.75 -4.88
N ARG A 121 6.20 -8.70 -4.64
CA ARG A 121 6.12 -9.40 -3.35
C ARG A 121 7.34 -10.31 -3.20
N THR A 122 8.33 -9.87 -2.43
CA THR A 122 9.61 -10.59 -2.26
C THR A 122 9.53 -11.73 -1.25
N TRP A 123 8.49 -11.75 -0.42
CA TRP A 123 8.15 -12.84 0.51
C TRP A 123 7.01 -13.66 -0.09
N GLY A 124 7.27 -14.87 -0.53
CA GLY A 124 6.25 -15.75 -1.10
C GLY A 124 6.47 -16.03 -2.58
N ASP A 125 5.54 -15.61 -3.42
CA ASP A 125 5.44 -16.05 -4.81
C ASP A 125 6.17 -15.19 -5.86
N GLY A 126 6.83 -14.12 -5.46
CA GLY A 126 7.53 -13.20 -6.36
C GLY A 126 6.62 -12.44 -7.33
N LYS A 127 5.30 -12.47 -7.14
CA LYS A 127 4.35 -11.84 -8.06
C LYS A 127 4.37 -10.32 -7.96
N ARG A 128 4.05 -9.70 -9.09
CA ARG A 128 3.81 -8.26 -9.15
C ARG A 128 2.43 -7.95 -8.57
N VAL A 129 2.37 -6.96 -7.68
CA VAL A 129 1.15 -6.51 -7.02
C VAL A 129 0.91 -5.05 -7.38
N PHE A 130 -0.31 -4.75 -7.85
CA PHE A 130 -0.77 -3.39 -8.02
C PHE A 130 -1.43 -2.92 -6.73
N LYS A 131 -0.82 -1.94 -6.06
CA LYS A 131 -1.30 -1.39 -4.79
C LYS A 131 -1.91 -0.01 -5.00
N ILE A 132 -3.09 0.18 -4.39
CA ILE A 132 -3.78 1.47 -4.29
C ILE A 132 -3.86 1.80 -2.81
N VAL A 133 -3.43 3.01 -2.42
CA VAL A 133 -3.58 3.50 -1.05
C VAL A 133 -4.39 4.79 -1.07
N SER A 134 -5.60 4.77 -0.51
CA SER A 134 -6.46 5.95 -0.36
C SER A 134 -6.12 6.69 0.92
N PHE A 135 -5.75 7.97 0.83
CA PHE A 135 -5.46 8.80 1.99
C PHE A 135 -6.56 9.82 2.25
N TYR A 136 -6.86 9.99 3.55
CA TYR A 136 -7.86 10.92 4.06
C TYR A 136 -7.24 11.92 5.02
N LEU A 137 -7.61 13.19 4.88
CA LEU A 137 -7.39 14.20 5.92
C LEU A 137 -8.29 13.88 7.10
N MET A 138 -7.72 13.90 8.30
CA MET A 138 -8.45 13.58 9.52
C MET A 138 -8.15 14.61 10.62
N ARG A 139 -9.15 14.90 11.43
CA ARG A 139 -9.03 15.70 12.64
C ARG A 139 -8.89 14.78 13.85
N TYR A 140 -7.90 15.05 14.69
CA TYR A 140 -7.78 14.39 15.99
C TYR A 140 -9.02 14.65 16.87
N VAL A 141 -9.52 13.62 17.53
CA VAL A 141 -10.63 13.69 18.48
C VAL A 141 -10.16 13.36 19.88
N SER A 142 -9.52 12.20 20.07
CA SER A 142 -9.11 11.70 21.38
C SER A 142 -8.03 10.63 21.26
N GLY A 143 -7.67 10.02 22.37
CA GLY A 143 -6.66 8.96 22.44
C GLY A 143 -5.25 9.51 22.68
N GLU A 144 -4.34 8.62 23.04
CA GLU A 144 -2.96 8.94 23.32
C GLU A 144 -2.06 8.42 22.19
N ILE A 145 -1.20 9.30 21.66
CA ILE A 145 -0.24 8.91 20.65
C ILE A 145 0.70 7.84 21.23
N ASP A 146 0.95 6.79 20.44
CA ASP A 146 1.72 5.60 20.85
C ASP A 146 1.04 4.74 21.93
N GLY A 147 -0.22 5.02 22.26
CA GLY A 147 -1.07 4.19 23.16
C GLY A 147 -1.46 2.86 22.50
N LEU A 148 -0.46 2.09 22.03
CA LEU A 148 -0.65 0.86 21.27
C LEU A 148 -0.70 -0.36 22.17
N THR A 149 -1.62 -1.28 21.89
CA THR A 149 -1.66 -2.61 22.50
C THR A 149 -0.52 -3.49 21.98
N ALA A 150 -0.27 -4.63 22.64
CA ALA A 150 0.78 -5.57 22.21
C ALA A 150 0.60 -6.06 20.78
N ASP A 151 -0.66 -6.31 20.35
CA ASP A 151 -0.99 -6.78 19.01
C ASP A 151 -0.72 -5.70 17.94
N MET A 152 -1.01 -4.44 18.24
CA MET A 152 -0.73 -3.30 17.36
C MET A 152 0.78 -3.06 17.18
N ARG A 153 1.59 -3.40 18.17
CA ARG A 153 3.06 -3.26 18.13
C ARG A 153 3.77 -4.27 17.22
N ILE A 154 3.07 -5.22 16.67
CA ILE A 154 3.65 -6.17 15.70
C ILE A 154 4.11 -5.44 14.45
N GLU A 155 3.34 -4.47 13.96
CA GLU A 155 3.61 -3.73 12.73
C GLU A 155 4.27 -2.37 12.96
N VAL A 156 4.00 -1.75 14.12
CA VAL A 156 4.45 -0.40 14.46
C VAL A 156 5.38 -0.42 15.65
N ARG A 157 6.60 0.10 15.48
CA ARG A 157 7.56 0.27 16.56
C ARG A 157 7.15 1.39 17.51
N ARG A 158 6.70 2.51 16.95
CA ARG A 158 6.16 3.66 17.71
C ARG A 158 5.36 4.58 16.80
N ALA A 159 4.46 5.35 17.42
CA ALA A 159 3.79 6.48 16.80
C ALA A 159 4.19 7.79 17.49
N LEU A 160 4.18 8.91 16.77
CA LEU A 160 4.59 10.20 17.31
C LEU A 160 3.92 11.37 16.62
N TRP A 161 3.70 12.45 17.36
CA TRP A 161 3.35 13.74 16.80
C TRP A 161 4.60 14.43 16.27
N VAL A 162 4.57 14.88 15.01
CA VAL A 162 5.65 15.61 14.36
C VAL A 162 5.12 16.97 13.94
N PRO A 163 5.85 18.09 14.22
CA PRO A 163 5.46 19.38 13.69
C PRO A 163 5.27 19.32 12.17
N LEU A 164 4.13 19.80 11.68
CA LEU A 164 3.73 19.68 10.28
C LEU A 164 4.78 20.27 9.32
N ALA A 165 5.43 21.36 9.73
CA ALA A 165 6.50 22.01 8.98
C ALA A 165 7.74 21.10 8.78
N ASP A 166 7.97 20.15 9.69
CA ASP A 166 9.12 19.25 9.68
C ASP A 166 8.81 17.88 9.09
N ALA A 167 7.53 17.49 9.05
CA ALA A 167 7.08 16.16 8.72
C ALA A 167 7.51 15.72 7.32
N ALA A 168 7.42 16.60 6.33
CA ALA A 168 7.81 16.29 4.95
C ALA A 168 9.29 15.86 4.81
N ARG A 169 10.19 16.40 5.66
CA ARG A 169 11.61 16.03 5.69
C ARG A 169 11.86 14.68 6.38
N GLN A 170 10.92 14.24 7.21
CA GLN A 170 11.03 13.01 8.00
C GLN A 170 10.33 11.83 7.34
N LEU A 171 9.32 12.07 6.48
CA LEU A 171 8.67 11.02 5.71
C LEU A 171 9.64 10.36 4.71
N ALA A 172 9.68 9.02 4.74
CA ALA A 172 10.54 8.23 3.88
C ALA A 172 10.10 8.21 2.41
N TYR A 173 8.80 8.25 2.16
CA TYR A 173 8.22 8.01 0.84
C TYR A 173 7.79 9.30 0.15
N SER A 174 8.21 9.48 -1.10
CA SER A 174 7.92 10.69 -1.88
C SER A 174 6.44 10.89 -2.18
N ASN A 175 5.69 9.79 -2.34
CA ASN A 175 4.24 9.82 -2.53
C ASN A 175 3.50 10.28 -1.26
N GLU A 176 3.95 9.87 -0.07
CA GLU A 176 3.38 10.34 1.20
C GLU A 176 3.68 11.82 1.45
N ARG A 177 4.87 12.31 1.04
CA ARG A 177 5.17 13.74 1.07
C ARG A 177 4.24 14.60 0.19
N LYS A 178 3.75 14.02 -0.94
CA LYS A 178 2.75 14.70 -1.78
C LYS A 178 1.40 14.77 -1.07
N VAL A 179 0.97 13.66 -0.43
CA VAL A 179 -0.26 13.63 0.37
C VAL A 179 -0.22 14.63 1.52
N LEU A 180 0.92 14.70 2.22
CA LEU A 180 1.09 15.67 3.31
C LEU A 180 0.97 17.12 2.83
N ARG A 181 1.52 17.45 1.65
CA ARG A 181 1.36 18.80 1.06
C ARG A 181 -0.11 19.12 0.76
N GLN A 182 -0.88 18.19 0.23
CA GLN A 182 -2.31 18.38 0.02
C GLN A 182 -3.06 18.66 1.33
N ALA A 183 -2.66 18.02 2.43
CA ALA A 183 -3.22 18.32 3.75
C ALA A 183 -2.82 19.71 4.26
N GLN A 184 -1.61 20.20 3.95
CA GLN A 184 -1.18 21.56 4.26
C GLN A 184 -1.97 22.60 3.46
N GLU A 185 -2.11 22.41 2.15
CA GLU A 185 -2.90 23.26 1.27
C GLU A 185 -4.36 23.37 1.73
N TYR A 186 -4.92 22.28 2.26
CA TYR A 186 -6.28 22.28 2.83
C TYR A 186 -6.40 23.23 4.03
N LEU A 187 -5.40 23.26 4.91
CA LEU A 187 -5.39 24.16 6.07
C LEU A 187 -5.24 25.64 5.68
N GLU A 188 -4.61 25.92 4.54
CA GLU A 188 -4.41 27.29 4.03
C GLU A 188 -5.64 27.84 3.30
N THR A 189 -6.62 26.99 2.99
CA THR A 189 -7.84 27.41 2.29
C THR A 189 -8.80 28.11 3.24
N PRO A 190 -9.10 29.42 3.03
CA PRO A 190 -10.01 30.17 3.91
C PRO A 190 -11.41 29.54 3.94
N GLY A 191 -11.94 29.27 5.14
CA GLY A 191 -13.31 28.80 5.37
C GLY A 191 -13.45 27.30 5.64
N LEU A 192 -12.36 26.55 5.76
CA LEU A 192 -12.37 25.11 6.06
C LEU A 192 -11.67 24.75 7.38
N SER A 193 -11.20 25.74 8.14
CA SER A 193 -10.55 25.60 9.47
C SER A 193 -11.53 25.76 10.62
#